data_180460d7a3ca86ce41159200e9777ee1
#
_entry.id   180460d7a3ca86ce41159200e9777ee1
#
_cell.length_a   1.000
_cell.length_b   1.000
_cell.length_c   1.000
_cell.angle_alpha   90.00
_cell.angle_beta   90.00
_cell.angle_gamma   90.00
#
_symmetry.space_group_name_H-M   'P 1'
#
loop_
_entity.id
_entity.type
_entity.pdbx_description
1 polymer ?
#
loop_
_entity_poly.entity_id
_entity_poly.type
_entity_poly.pdbx_seq_one_letter_code
_entity_poly.pdbx_strand_id
1 'polypeptide(L)'
;MATPPGTVPGTVPEQPAAGPPAMPTEARRRPARGRLAAKDRVTIAAIAEESGLSVATVSKVLNGRPDVAEGTRSRVQQIILQRGYRRRGYRSSAAPPLIDVVFNEFDSPWAVELVRGAIAAAQERGLTVALTSLAEGDERKVWFDHITSRGTRGIILLLSQLTAHQQGELHSRKLPFVVIDPAAEPGPEVASVGATNWAGGLAATRHLIDLGHRRIAFISGPPELLCSRARLDGYRAALETAGLPVAEELLRQGDFYVGGGYEQTTALLALEQPPTAIFAGSDLQALGTIEAAREAGLRVPEQLSVVGFDDLPLSRWASPPLTTIRQPLTEMAALAVRILLESADGGEPSHRRVELATDLVVRESTAPPDR
;
A
#
# COMPACT_ATOMS: atom_id res chain seq x y z
N MET A 1 -7.67 56.27 55.18
CA MET A 1 -9.05 55.80 54.97
C MET A 1 -8.96 54.63 54.00
N ALA A 2 -9.07 53.42 54.55
CA ALA A 2 -8.96 52.16 53.82
C ALA A 2 -10.37 51.62 53.56
N THR A 3 -10.68 51.28 52.33
CA THR A 3 -11.90 50.59 51.93
C THR A 3 -11.66 49.08 51.98
N PRO A 4 -12.60 48.27 52.55
CA PRO A 4 -12.40 46.83 52.69
C PRO A 4 -12.69 46.05 51.36
N PRO A 5 -12.15 44.84 51.20
CA PRO A 5 -12.32 44.03 50.00
C PRO A 5 -13.68 43.34 49.98
N GLY A 6 -14.26 43.28 48.78
CA GLY A 6 -15.54 42.65 48.50
C GLY A 6 -15.50 41.11 48.56
N THR A 7 -16.55 40.57 49.15
CA THR A 7 -16.87 39.17 49.39
C THR A 7 -17.14 38.43 48.09
N VAL A 8 -16.46 37.30 47.84
CA VAL A 8 -16.72 36.36 46.77
C VAL A 8 -17.88 35.44 47.17
N PRO A 9 -18.90 35.19 46.36
CA PRO A 9 -19.98 34.23 46.65
C PRO A 9 -19.47 32.79 46.51
N GLY A 10 -19.86 31.96 47.48
CA GLY A 10 -19.46 30.58 47.63
C GLY A 10 -19.92 29.66 46.47
N THR A 11 -19.03 28.75 46.16
CA THR A 11 -19.28 27.58 45.32
C THR A 11 -20.21 26.60 46.04
N VAL A 12 -21.34 26.30 45.43
CA VAL A 12 -22.25 25.21 45.80
C VAL A 12 -21.61 23.88 45.40
N PRO A 13 -21.55 22.86 46.26
CA PRO A 13 -21.06 21.54 45.84
C PRO A 13 -22.10 20.81 45.00
N GLU A 14 -21.67 20.41 43.82
CA GLU A 14 -22.41 19.58 42.89
C GLU A 14 -22.57 18.15 43.45
N GLN A 15 -23.79 17.69 43.68
CA GLN A 15 -24.08 16.32 44.04
C GLN A 15 -23.88 15.41 42.84
N PRO A 16 -23.27 14.20 43.00
CA PRO A 16 -23.17 13.26 41.90
C PRO A 16 -24.53 12.69 41.55
N ALA A 17 -24.86 12.74 40.25
CA ALA A 17 -26.04 12.18 39.68
C ALA A 17 -26.12 10.67 39.91
N ALA A 18 -27.26 10.20 40.43
CA ALA A 18 -27.58 8.79 40.61
C ALA A 18 -27.60 8.08 39.29
N GLY A 19 -26.77 7.03 39.13
CA GLY A 19 -26.79 6.11 37.99
C GLY A 19 -28.07 5.27 37.95
N PRO A 20 -28.48 4.79 36.78
CA PRO A 20 -29.69 3.98 36.63
C PRO A 20 -29.58 2.64 37.38
N PRO A 21 -30.72 2.06 37.82
CA PRO A 21 -30.75 0.86 38.64
C PRO A 21 -30.20 -0.37 37.91
N ALA A 22 -29.38 -1.15 38.59
CA ALA A 22 -28.83 -2.41 38.12
C ALA A 22 -29.95 -3.43 37.82
N MET A 23 -30.00 -3.90 36.61
CA MET A 23 -30.82 -5.05 36.21
C MET A 23 -30.25 -6.35 36.82
N PRO A 24 -31.11 -7.29 37.21
CA PRO A 24 -30.65 -8.55 37.81
C PRO A 24 -29.84 -9.38 36.82
N THR A 25 -28.70 -9.83 37.26
CA THR A 25 -27.80 -10.73 36.54
C THR A 25 -28.43 -12.14 36.47
N GLU A 26 -29.25 -12.40 35.47
CA GLU A 26 -29.54 -13.79 35.06
C GLU A 26 -28.30 -14.38 34.44
N ALA A 27 -27.72 -15.36 35.12
CA ALA A 27 -26.64 -16.21 34.65
C ALA A 27 -27.11 -16.96 33.38
N ARG A 28 -26.96 -16.34 32.20
CA ARG A 28 -27.05 -17.08 30.92
C ARG A 28 -25.92 -18.09 30.86
N ARG A 29 -26.20 -19.33 31.20
CA ARG A 29 -25.41 -20.49 30.85
C ARG A 29 -25.14 -20.42 29.33
N ARG A 30 -23.89 -20.16 28.94
CA ARG A 30 -23.42 -20.38 27.57
C ARG A 30 -23.75 -21.81 27.19
N PRO A 31 -24.48 -22.08 26.09
CA PRO A 31 -24.57 -23.42 25.58
C PRO A 31 -23.16 -23.87 25.22
N ALA A 32 -22.75 -25.01 25.79
CA ALA A 32 -21.55 -25.71 25.35
C ALA A 32 -21.60 -25.81 23.83
N ARG A 33 -20.55 -25.34 23.16
CA ARG A 33 -20.34 -25.63 21.74
C ARG A 33 -20.28 -27.13 21.57
N GLY A 34 -21.43 -27.71 21.36
CA GLY A 34 -21.55 -29.09 20.98
C GLY A 34 -20.71 -29.32 19.72
N ARG A 35 -19.80 -30.26 19.77
CA ARG A 35 -19.26 -30.93 18.60
C ARG A 35 -20.45 -31.31 17.72
N LEU A 36 -20.69 -30.53 16.65
CA LEU A 36 -21.60 -30.95 15.59
C LEU A 36 -21.08 -32.29 15.09
N ALA A 37 -21.88 -33.27 15.35
CA ALA A 37 -21.61 -34.67 15.04
C ALA A 37 -21.31 -34.78 13.53
N ALA A 38 -20.33 -35.61 13.20
CA ALA A 38 -19.89 -35.95 11.84
C ALA A 38 -20.97 -36.61 10.97
N LYS A 39 -22.26 -36.52 11.33
CA LYS A 39 -23.39 -37.25 10.72
C LYS A 39 -24.15 -36.51 9.61
N ASP A 40 -23.93 -35.20 9.40
CA ASP A 40 -24.70 -34.42 8.40
C ASP A 40 -23.89 -33.98 7.18
N ARG A 41 -22.77 -34.65 6.89
CA ARG A 41 -22.01 -34.33 5.67
C ARG A 41 -22.49 -35.19 4.51
N VAL A 42 -23.11 -34.52 3.51
CA VAL A 42 -23.48 -35.17 2.25
C VAL A 42 -22.24 -35.81 1.61
N THR A 43 -22.32 -37.09 1.27
CA THR A 43 -21.25 -37.85 0.62
C THR A 43 -21.58 -38.16 -0.84
N ILE A 44 -20.56 -38.49 -1.65
CA ILE A 44 -20.78 -38.95 -3.03
C ILE A 44 -21.69 -40.17 -3.09
N ALA A 45 -21.64 -41.04 -2.08
CA ALA A 45 -22.50 -42.20 -1.96
C ALA A 45 -23.98 -41.79 -1.73
N ALA A 46 -24.25 -40.77 -0.92
CA ALA A 46 -25.59 -40.25 -0.73
C ALA A 46 -26.16 -39.63 -1.99
N ILE A 47 -25.32 -38.93 -2.80
CA ILE A 47 -25.74 -38.40 -4.11
C ILE A 47 -26.01 -39.50 -5.11
N ALA A 48 -25.21 -40.56 -5.10
CA ALA A 48 -25.42 -41.75 -5.95
C ALA A 48 -26.73 -42.43 -5.62
N GLU A 49 -27.03 -42.65 -4.34
CA GLU A 49 -28.29 -43.20 -3.86
C GLU A 49 -29.50 -42.35 -4.26
N GLU A 50 -29.45 -41.06 -4.02
CA GLU A 50 -30.54 -40.11 -4.35
C GLU A 50 -30.75 -39.93 -5.88
N SER A 51 -29.69 -40.01 -6.65
CA SER A 51 -29.78 -39.95 -8.12
C SER A 51 -30.18 -41.29 -8.76
N GLY A 52 -30.18 -42.40 -8.01
CA GLY A 52 -30.38 -43.72 -8.55
C GLY A 52 -29.26 -44.18 -9.47
N LEU A 53 -28.05 -43.69 -9.27
CA LEU A 53 -26.88 -43.98 -10.11
C LEU A 53 -25.76 -44.62 -9.30
N SER A 54 -24.82 -45.27 -10.01
CA SER A 54 -23.62 -45.75 -9.35
C SER A 54 -22.69 -44.60 -8.90
N VAL A 55 -21.94 -44.83 -7.83
CA VAL A 55 -20.90 -43.89 -7.38
C VAL A 55 -19.91 -43.56 -8.50
N ALA A 56 -19.61 -44.56 -9.35
CA ALA A 56 -18.73 -44.35 -10.53
C ALA A 56 -19.34 -43.39 -11.54
N THR A 57 -20.64 -43.45 -11.79
CA THR A 57 -21.35 -42.55 -12.70
C THR A 57 -21.40 -41.14 -12.15
N VAL A 58 -21.72 -40.96 -10.88
CA VAL A 58 -21.68 -39.67 -10.19
C VAL A 58 -20.26 -39.08 -10.21
N SER A 59 -19.25 -39.92 -9.99
CA SER A 59 -17.84 -39.51 -10.10
C SER A 59 -17.46 -39.05 -11.52
N LYS A 60 -17.97 -39.71 -12.57
CA LYS A 60 -17.75 -39.26 -13.97
C LYS A 60 -18.39 -37.91 -14.25
N VAL A 61 -19.62 -37.67 -13.74
CA VAL A 61 -20.28 -36.37 -13.84
C VAL A 61 -19.46 -35.27 -13.13
N LEU A 62 -19.04 -35.54 -11.89
CA LEU A 62 -18.20 -34.62 -11.10
C LEU A 62 -16.84 -34.34 -11.75
N ASN A 63 -16.33 -35.24 -12.58
CA ASN A 63 -15.07 -35.10 -13.30
C ASN A 63 -15.25 -34.51 -14.72
N GLY A 64 -16.46 -34.11 -15.09
CA GLY A 64 -16.72 -33.52 -16.42
C GLY A 64 -16.50 -34.47 -17.58
N ARG A 65 -16.51 -35.80 -17.37
CA ARG A 65 -16.26 -36.78 -18.43
C ARG A 65 -17.33 -36.69 -19.53
N PRO A 66 -16.94 -36.65 -20.81
CA PRO A 66 -17.89 -36.47 -21.90
C PRO A 66 -18.79 -37.70 -22.15
N ASP A 67 -18.44 -38.85 -21.63
CA ASP A 67 -19.12 -40.14 -21.83
C ASP A 67 -20.38 -40.33 -20.92
N VAL A 68 -20.92 -39.23 -20.35
CA VAL A 68 -22.15 -39.23 -19.55
C VAL A 68 -23.23 -38.43 -20.29
N ALA A 69 -24.42 -39.06 -20.48
CA ALA A 69 -25.57 -38.42 -21.14
C ALA A 69 -25.98 -37.13 -20.43
N GLU A 70 -26.38 -36.12 -21.19
CA GLU A 70 -26.70 -34.77 -20.72
C GLU A 70 -27.81 -34.77 -19.63
N GLY A 71 -28.86 -35.58 -19.82
CA GLY A 71 -29.94 -35.68 -18.84
C GLY A 71 -29.45 -36.25 -17.47
N THR A 72 -28.50 -37.20 -17.52
CA THR A 72 -27.88 -37.76 -16.32
C THR A 72 -27.00 -36.71 -15.61
N ARG A 73 -26.26 -35.94 -16.40
CA ARG A 73 -25.41 -34.84 -15.93
C ARG A 73 -26.23 -33.80 -15.20
N SER A 74 -27.29 -33.28 -15.85
CA SER A 74 -28.18 -32.26 -15.30
C SER A 74 -28.84 -32.72 -14.00
N ARG A 75 -29.30 -33.98 -13.93
CA ARG A 75 -29.92 -34.56 -12.71
C ARG A 75 -28.95 -34.61 -11.55
N VAL A 76 -27.74 -35.07 -11.76
CA VAL A 76 -26.70 -35.14 -10.70
C VAL A 76 -26.28 -33.74 -10.25
N GLN A 77 -26.12 -32.79 -11.18
CA GLN A 77 -25.80 -31.39 -10.84
C GLN A 77 -26.88 -30.74 -9.97
N GLN A 78 -28.15 -31.00 -10.29
CA GLN A 78 -29.28 -30.46 -9.53
C GLN A 78 -29.29 -30.98 -8.07
N ILE A 79 -29.02 -32.29 -7.87
CA ILE A 79 -28.92 -32.88 -6.53
C ILE A 79 -27.71 -32.29 -5.75
N ILE A 80 -26.57 -32.11 -6.42
CA ILE A 80 -25.36 -31.48 -5.85
C ILE A 80 -25.68 -30.08 -5.33
N LEU A 81 -26.37 -29.26 -6.13
CA LEU A 81 -26.77 -27.91 -5.72
C LEU A 81 -27.76 -27.91 -4.56
N GLN A 82 -28.81 -28.77 -4.62
CA GLN A 82 -29.83 -28.84 -3.59
C GLN A 82 -29.27 -29.32 -2.22
N ARG A 83 -28.32 -30.26 -2.24
CA ARG A 83 -27.71 -30.82 -1.04
C ARG A 83 -26.49 -30.09 -0.55
N GLY A 84 -26.01 -29.04 -1.28
CA GLY A 84 -24.81 -28.32 -0.91
C GLY A 84 -23.57 -29.21 -0.85
N TYR A 85 -23.52 -30.27 -1.67
CA TYR A 85 -22.37 -31.16 -1.69
C TYR A 85 -21.11 -30.45 -2.14
N ARG A 86 -20.09 -30.45 -1.28
CA ARG A 86 -18.73 -30.03 -1.63
C ARG A 86 -17.82 -31.26 -1.65
N ARG A 87 -17.27 -31.55 -2.81
CA ARG A 87 -16.36 -32.68 -3.00
C ARG A 87 -15.15 -32.54 -2.08
N ARG A 88 -14.93 -33.56 -1.21
CA ARG A 88 -13.70 -33.65 -0.43
C ARG A 88 -12.59 -34.09 -1.37
N GLY A 89 -11.59 -33.22 -1.60
CA GLY A 89 -10.43 -33.59 -2.40
C GLY A 89 -10.55 -33.40 -3.91
N TYR A 90 -11.51 -32.60 -4.42
CA TYR A 90 -11.28 -31.95 -5.68
C TYR A 90 -10.17 -30.90 -5.42
N ARG A 91 -8.92 -31.32 -5.46
CA ARG A 91 -7.91 -30.50 -6.05
C ARG A 91 -8.40 -30.32 -7.48
N SER A 92 -9.20 -29.30 -7.74
CA SER A 92 -9.29 -28.61 -8.99
C SER A 92 -7.88 -28.65 -9.59
N SER A 93 -7.71 -28.93 -10.86
CA SER A 93 -6.44 -28.71 -11.56
C SER A 93 -5.80 -27.52 -10.86
N ALA A 94 -4.70 -27.76 -10.13
CA ALA A 94 -4.26 -27.00 -8.96
C ALA A 94 -4.63 -25.52 -9.13
N ALA A 95 -5.35 -24.94 -8.16
CA ALA A 95 -5.62 -23.49 -8.20
C ALA A 95 -4.31 -22.83 -8.62
N PRO A 96 -4.33 -21.91 -9.59
CA PRO A 96 -3.09 -21.35 -10.08
C PRO A 96 -2.27 -20.93 -8.87
N PRO A 97 -0.99 -21.27 -8.83
CA PRO A 97 -0.14 -20.92 -7.70
C PRO A 97 -0.24 -19.40 -7.49
N LEU A 98 -0.31 -18.98 -6.25
CA LEU A 98 -0.53 -17.59 -5.92
C LEU A 98 0.70 -16.97 -5.25
N ILE A 99 0.87 -15.67 -5.40
CA ILE A 99 1.75 -14.82 -4.61
C ILE A 99 0.91 -13.77 -3.90
N ASP A 100 1.36 -13.35 -2.71
CA ASP A 100 0.70 -12.28 -1.96
C ASP A 100 1.44 -10.96 -2.15
N VAL A 101 0.71 -9.87 -2.43
CA VAL A 101 1.19 -8.50 -2.35
C VAL A 101 0.59 -7.88 -1.09
N VAL A 102 1.46 -7.43 -0.20
CA VAL A 102 1.13 -6.97 1.14
C VAL A 102 1.50 -5.50 1.27
N PHE A 103 0.58 -4.69 1.75
CA PHE A 103 0.75 -3.24 1.91
C PHE A 103 0.07 -2.78 3.22
N ASN A 104 0.53 -1.64 3.75
CA ASN A 104 -0.06 -1.05 4.94
C ASN A 104 -1.41 -0.41 4.62
N GLU A 105 -1.46 0.41 3.55
CA GLU A 105 -2.65 1.15 3.12
C GLU A 105 -2.82 0.99 1.60
N PHE A 106 -4.07 0.82 1.14
CA PHE A 106 -4.40 0.60 -0.28
C PHE A 106 -5.04 1.83 -0.96
N ASP A 107 -5.01 2.96 -0.31
CA ASP A 107 -5.58 4.21 -0.82
C ASP A 107 -4.62 5.01 -1.72
N SER A 108 -3.35 4.59 -1.79
CA SER A 108 -2.33 5.25 -2.60
C SER A 108 -2.33 4.78 -4.06
N PRO A 109 -2.50 5.68 -5.05
CA PRO A 109 -2.32 5.36 -6.47
C PRO A 109 -0.94 4.76 -6.80
N TRP A 110 0.10 5.10 -6.03
CA TRP A 110 1.43 4.49 -6.14
C TRP A 110 1.37 2.97 -5.91
N ALA A 111 0.69 2.52 -4.86
CA ALA A 111 0.50 1.09 -4.60
C ALA A 111 -0.31 0.41 -5.71
N VAL A 112 -1.29 1.09 -6.30
CA VAL A 112 -2.09 0.56 -7.42
C VAL A 112 -1.22 0.30 -8.66
N GLU A 113 -0.27 1.18 -9.00
CA GLU A 113 0.64 0.97 -10.13
C GLU A 113 1.58 -0.23 -9.89
N LEU A 114 2.08 -0.42 -8.68
CA LEU A 114 2.87 -1.60 -8.31
C LEU A 114 2.04 -2.89 -8.41
N VAL A 115 0.81 -2.87 -7.90
CA VAL A 115 -0.12 -4.02 -8.01
C VAL A 115 -0.40 -4.35 -9.47
N ARG A 116 -0.59 -3.34 -10.32
CA ARG A 116 -0.77 -3.53 -11.78
C ARG A 116 0.42 -4.26 -12.40
N GLY A 117 1.64 -3.82 -12.10
CA GLY A 117 2.88 -4.46 -12.57
C GLY A 117 3.03 -5.89 -12.04
N ALA A 118 2.74 -6.11 -10.76
CA ALA A 118 2.81 -7.44 -10.15
C ALA A 118 1.80 -8.41 -10.77
N ILE A 119 0.55 -7.96 -11.02
CA ILE A 119 -0.47 -8.77 -11.68
C ILE A 119 -0.04 -9.17 -13.09
N ALA A 120 0.44 -8.22 -13.90
CA ALA A 120 0.89 -8.48 -15.25
C ALA A 120 2.03 -9.52 -15.27
N ALA A 121 3.06 -9.31 -14.45
CA ALA A 121 4.22 -10.21 -14.36
C ALA A 121 3.85 -11.60 -13.81
N ALA A 122 2.90 -11.70 -12.88
CA ALA A 122 2.40 -12.95 -12.34
C ALA A 122 1.59 -13.73 -13.38
N GLN A 123 0.71 -13.06 -14.12
CA GLN A 123 -0.12 -13.67 -15.16
C GLN A 123 0.71 -14.31 -16.29
N GLU A 124 1.80 -13.67 -16.72
CA GLU A 124 2.75 -14.22 -17.70
C GLU A 124 3.34 -15.58 -17.26
N ARG A 125 3.34 -15.84 -15.96
CA ARG A 125 3.86 -17.06 -15.33
C ARG A 125 2.78 -18.00 -14.82
N GLY A 126 1.51 -17.75 -15.18
CA GLY A 126 0.38 -18.54 -14.73
C GLY A 126 0.09 -18.47 -13.25
N LEU A 127 0.46 -17.36 -12.59
CA LEU A 127 0.24 -17.10 -11.18
C LEU A 127 -0.95 -16.17 -10.95
N THR A 128 -1.55 -16.27 -9.77
CA THR A 128 -2.56 -15.33 -9.26
C THR A 128 -1.93 -14.43 -8.21
N VAL A 129 -2.36 -13.19 -8.14
CA VAL A 129 -1.98 -12.24 -7.09
C VAL A 129 -3.12 -12.13 -6.08
N ALA A 130 -2.81 -12.35 -4.81
CA ALA A 130 -3.69 -12.02 -3.69
C ALA A 130 -3.22 -10.69 -3.08
N LEU A 131 -4.17 -9.83 -2.72
CA LEU A 131 -3.89 -8.56 -2.06
C LEU A 131 -4.19 -8.71 -0.57
N THR A 132 -3.29 -8.25 0.29
CA THR A 132 -3.42 -8.31 1.73
C THR A 132 -3.02 -6.97 2.33
N SER A 133 -3.94 -6.32 3.04
CA SER A 133 -3.64 -5.13 3.85
C SER A 133 -3.17 -5.57 5.23
N LEU A 134 -2.12 -4.93 5.74
CA LEU A 134 -1.68 -5.09 7.12
C LEU A 134 -2.54 -4.17 7.99
N ALA A 135 -3.43 -4.75 8.78
CA ALA A 135 -4.12 -3.99 9.81
C ALA A 135 -3.14 -3.57 10.93
N GLU A 136 -3.39 -2.42 11.55
CA GLU A 136 -2.62 -1.96 12.71
C GLU A 136 -2.88 -2.84 13.93
N GLY A 137 -1.86 -3.11 14.75
CA GLY A 137 -1.97 -3.77 16.05
C GLY A 137 -1.74 -5.28 16.08
N ASP A 138 -2.39 -5.96 17.04
CA ASP A 138 -2.24 -7.41 17.33
C ASP A 138 -2.69 -8.35 16.19
N GLU A 139 -3.37 -7.84 15.20
CA GLU A 139 -3.81 -8.58 14.02
C GLU A 139 -2.66 -8.99 13.09
N ARG A 140 -1.45 -8.47 13.30
CA ARG A 140 -0.25 -8.85 12.53
C ARG A 140 0.10 -10.33 12.61
N LYS A 141 -0.28 -11.03 13.68
CA LYS A 141 -0.10 -12.47 13.80
C LYS A 141 -1.11 -13.25 12.96
N VAL A 142 -2.30 -12.69 12.81
CA VAL A 142 -3.42 -13.32 12.08
C VAL A 142 -3.15 -13.33 10.56
N TRP A 143 -2.53 -12.28 10.02
CA TRP A 143 -2.24 -12.24 8.58
C TRP A 143 -1.20 -13.27 8.15
N PHE A 144 -0.19 -13.56 8.99
CA PHE A 144 0.80 -14.61 8.73
C PHE A 144 0.15 -15.97 8.56
N ASP A 145 -0.77 -16.31 9.47
CA ASP A 145 -1.49 -17.58 9.41
C ASP A 145 -2.44 -17.63 8.20
N HIS A 146 -3.06 -16.52 7.86
CA HIS A 146 -3.91 -16.43 6.67
C HIS A 146 -3.11 -16.61 5.37
N ILE A 147 -1.98 -15.95 5.19
CA ILE A 147 -1.13 -16.08 4.01
C ILE A 147 -0.60 -17.51 3.88
N THR A 148 -0.07 -18.07 4.96
CA THR A 148 0.49 -19.42 4.93
C THR A 148 -0.57 -20.49 4.69
N SER A 149 -1.80 -20.30 5.18
CA SER A 149 -2.92 -21.24 4.97
C SER A 149 -3.42 -21.29 3.53
N ARG A 150 -3.21 -20.22 2.76
CA ARG A 150 -3.60 -20.13 1.33
C ARG A 150 -2.66 -20.88 0.40
N GLY A 151 -1.47 -21.27 0.87
CA GLY A 151 -0.46 -21.95 0.07
C GLY A 151 0.22 -21.00 -0.93
N THR A 152 0.49 -19.78 -0.51
CA THR A 152 1.25 -18.81 -1.29
C THR A 152 2.66 -19.32 -1.61
N ARG A 153 3.18 -18.96 -2.78
CA ARG A 153 4.56 -19.25 -3.18
C ARG A 153 5.56 -18.24 -2.62
N GLY A 154 5.08 -17.07 -2.21
CA GLY A 154 5.91 -16.01 -1.66
C GLY A 154 5.16 -14.70 -1.51
N ILE A 155 5.85 -13.69 -0.95
CA ILE A 155 5.27 -12.42 -0.53
C ILE A 155 6.06 -11.26 -1.12
N ILE A 156 5.36 -10.28 -1.68
CA ILE A 156 5.90 -8.96 -2.02
C ILE A 156 5.35 -7.97 -0.99
N LEU A 157 6.23 -7.28 -0.30
CA LEU A 157 5.90 -6.26 0.70
C LEU A 157 6.15 -4.87 0.10
N LEU A 158 5.17 -3.96 0.22
CA LEU A 158 5.29 -2.59 -0.26
C LEU A 158 5.56 -1.64 0.91
N LEU A 159 6.58 -0.79 0.77
CA LEU A 159 6.95 0.28 1.72
C LEU A 159 6.94 -0.21 3.18
N SER A 160 7.53 -1.38 3.40
CA SER A 160 7.42 -2.09 4.68
C SER A 160 8.79 -2.43 5.25
N GLN A 161 8.81 -2.63 6.55
CA GLN A 161 9.93 -3.20 7.28
C GLN A 161 9.44 -4.39 8.10
N LEU A 162 10.07 -5.54 7.91
CA LEU A 162 9.84 -6.70 8.74
C LEU A 162 10.76 -6.68 9.96
N THR A 163 10.20 -6.99 11.12
CA THR A 163 10.99 -7.24 12.33
C THR A 163 11.85 -8.51 12.16
N ALA A 164 12.92 -8.63 12.91
CA ALA A 164 13.76 -9.85 12.90
C ALA A 164 12.95 -11.11 13.21
N HIS A 165 11.94 -11.01 14.08
CA HIS A 165 11.03 -12.12 14.39
C HIS A 165 10.21 -12.54 13.16
N GLN A 166 9.60 -11.59 12.45
CA GLN A 166 8.81 -11.85 11.24
C GLN A 166 9.67 -12.45 10.12
N GLN A 167 10.89 -11.95 9.94
CA GLN A 167 11.85 -12.52 8.99
C GLN A 167 12.20 -13.98 9.37
N GLY A 168 12.43 -14.24 10.65
CA GLY A 168 12.68 -15.58 11.18
C GLY A 168 11.50 -16.53 10.96
N GLU A 169 10.27 -16.07 11.14
CA GLU A 169 9.06 -16.86 10.84
C GLU A 169 8.93 -17.20 9.36
N LEU A 170 9.15 -16.24 8.45
CA LEU A 170 9.12 -16.48 7.00
C LEU A 170 10.21 -17.50 6.61
N HIS A 171 11.41 -17.35 7.14
CA HIS A 171 12.52 -18.28 6.91
C HIS A 171 12.22 -19.70 7.41
N SER A 172 11.68 -19.83 8.62
CA SER A 172 11.33 -21.15 9.20
C SER A 172 10.28 -21.90 8.38
N ARG A 173 9.38 -21.14 7.72
CA ARG A 173 8.34 -21.68 6.84
C ARG A 173 8.80 -21.84 5.39
N LYS A 174 10.06 -21.50 5.08
CA LYS A 174 10.64 -21.47 3.72
C LYS A 174 9.79 -20.66 2.75
N LEU A 175 9.25 -19.55 3.23
CA LEU A 175 8.42 -18.64 2.45
C LEU A 175 9.26 -17.43 2.01
N PRO A 176 9.65 -17.34 0.73
CA PRO A 176 10.45 -16.24 0.24
C PRO A 176 9.64 -14.95 0.23
N PHE A 177 10.34 -13.83 0.39
CA PHE A 177 9.75 -12.50 0.31
C PHE A 177 10.71 -11.51 -0.34
N VAL A 178 10.12 -10.47 -0.95
CA VAL A 178 10.82 -9.32 -1.54
C VAL A 178 10.17 -8.05 -1.04
N VAL A 179 10.95 -7.02 -0.76
CA VAL A 179 10.43 -5.71 -0.34
C VAL A 179 10.60 -4.71 -1.49
N ILE A 180 9.53 -4.01 -1.86
CA ILE A 180 9.57 -2.86 -2.76
C ILE A 180 9.60 -1.59 -1.93
N ASP A 181 10.56 -0.71 -2.19
CA ASP A 181 10.86 0.52 -1.45
C ASP A 181 10.88 0.26 0.07
N PRO A 182 11.94 -0.40 0.60
CA PRO A 182 12.02 -0.69 2.02
C PRO A 182 11.89 0.58 2.87
N ALA A 183 11.09 0.52 3.94
CA ALA A 183 10.90 1.65 4.84
C ALA A 183 12.19 2.02 5.59
N ALA A 184 13.03 1.02 5.90
CA ALA A 184 14.33 1.19 6.53
C ALA A 184 15.39 0.31 5.84
N GLU A 185 16.68 0.52 6.16
CA GLU A 185 17.78 -0.25 5.58
C GLU A 185 17.52 -1.76 5.75
N PRO A 186 17.33 -2.50 4.64
CA PRO A 186 17.07 -3.93 4.72
C PRO A 186 18.30 -4.70 5.17
N GLY A 187 18.13 -5.76 5.95
CA GLY A 187 19.19 -6.67 6.31
C GLY A 187 19.88 -7.28 5.06
N PRO A 188 21.12 -7.79 5.16
CA PRO A 188 21.89 -8.28 4.01
C PRO A 188 21.22 -9.42 3.25
N GLU A 189 20.37 -10.19 3.93
CA GLU A 189 19.63 -11.33 3.37
C GLU A 189 18.27 -10.96 2.76
N VAL A 190 17.83 -9.70 2.90
CA VAL A 190 16.52 -9.25 2.40
C VAL A 190 16.65 -8.81 0.95
N ALA A 191 15.92 -9.49 0.08
CA ALA A 191 15.78 -9.06 -1.31
C ALA A 191 14.91 -7.81 -1.40
N SER A 192 15.37 -6.80 -2.11
CA SER A 192 14.64 -5.54 -2.27
C SER A 192 14.78 -4.93 -3.65
N VAL A 193 13.73 -4.23 -4.06
CA VAL A 193 13.67 -3.44 -5.29
C VAL A 193 13.26 -2.02 -4.91
N GLY A 194 14.00 -1.03 -5.37
CA GLY A 194 13.72 0.38 -5.15
C GLY A 194 13.89 1.21 -6.42
N ALA A 195 13.70 2.51 -6.29
CA ALA A 195 14.03 3.49 -7.30
C ALA A 195 15.22 4.35 -6.83
N THR A 196 15.96 4.96 -7.79
CA THR A 196 17.07 5.87 -7.48
C THR A 196 16.54 7.19 -6.91
N ASN A 197 15.97 7.12 -5.69
CA ASN A 197 15.29 8.24 -5.02
C ASN A 197 16.19 9.47 -4.85
N TRP A 198 17.46 9.26 -4.50
CA TRP A 198 18.44 10.36 -4.38
C TRP A 198 18.66 11.05 -5.70
N ALA A 199 18.88 10.30 -6.78
CA ALA A 199 19.10 10.86 -8.12
C ALA A 199 17.85 11.59 -8.62
N GLY A 200 16.66 11.08 -8.31
CA GLY A 200 15.39 11.76 -8.61
C GLY A 200 15.26 13.09 -7.88
N GLY A 201 15.56 13.14 -6.57
CA GLY A 201 15.55 14.38 -5.78
C GLY A 201 16.53 15.41 -6.30
N LEU A 202 17.74 14.95 -6.68
CA LEU A 202 18.76 15.78 -7.33
C LEU A 202 18.26 16.36 -8.67
N ALA A 203 17.67 15.52 -9.51
CA ALA A 203 17.18 15.91 -10.84
C ALA A 203 16.02 16.92 -10.77
N ALA A 204 15.05 16.70 -9.88
CA ALA A 204 13.92 17.59 -9.66
C ALA A 204 14.39 19.00 -9.23
N THR A 205 15.29 19.03 -8.26
CA THR A 205 15.80 20.30 -7.72
C THR A 205 16.70 21.01 -8.71
N ARG A 206 17.57 20.29 -9.42
CA ARG A 206 18.43 20.87 -10.49
C ARG A 206 17.57 21.48 -11.60
N HIS A 207 16.50 20.85 -12.03
CA HIS A 207 15.58 21.38 -13.01
C HIS A 207 15.05 22.76 -12.60
N LEU A 208 14.63 22.93 -11.34
CA LEU A 208 14.17 24.23 -10.83
C LEU A 208 15.30 25.27 -10.77
N ILE A 209 16.51 24.86 -10.39
CA ILE A 209 17.69 25.73 -10.36
C ILE A 209 18.04 26.20 -11.78
N ASP A 210 17.99 25.31 -12.76
CA ASP A 210 18.29 25.59 -14.17
C ASP A 210 17.27 26.54 -14.80
N LEU A 211 16.01 26.50 -14.33
CA LEU A 211 14.98 27.50 -14.69
C LEU A 211 15.23 28.88 -14.06
N GLY A 212 16.13 29.01 -13.10
CA GLY A 212 16.49 30.27 -12.45
C GLY A 212 15.96 30.44 -11.03
N HIS A 213 15.22 29.47 -10.49
CA HIS A 213 14.78 29.53 -9.11
C HIS A 213 15.95 29.45 -8.13
N ARG A 214 15.88 30.29 -7.09
CA ARG A 214 16.90 30.35 -6.04
C ARG A 214 16.33 30.07 -4.65
N ARG A 215 15.03 30.30 -4.49
CA ARG A 215 14.30 30.02 -3.26
C ARG A 215 13.30 28.91 -3.55
N ILE A 216 13.77 27.68 -3.33
CA ILE A 216 13.07 26.43 -3.66
C ILE A 216 12.70 25.75 -2.35
N ALA A 217 11.44 25.43 -2.12
CA ALA A 217 11.03 24.63 -0.98
C ALA A 217 10.99 23.13 -1.32
N PHE A 218 11.13 22.31 -0.29
CA PHE A 218 10.93 20.86 -0.39
C PHE A 218 9.92 20.39 0.65
N ILE A 219 8.88 19.69 0.19
CA ILE A 219 7.91 19.01 1.06
C ILE A 219 8.24 17.52 1.02
N SER A 220 8.86 17.00 2.08
CA SER A 220 9.25 15.59 2.18
C SER A 220 8.04 14.70 2.49
N GLY A 221 8.22 13.38 2.39
CA GLY A 221 7.34 12.40 3.04
C GLY A 221 7.74 12.15 4.50
N PRO A 222 7.17 11.09 5.12
CA PRO A 222 7.53 10.67 6.47
C PRO A 222 9.04 10.45 6.63
N PRO A 223 9.68 11.03 7.65
CA PRO A 223 11.15 11.06 7.78
C PRO A 223 11.76 9.70 8.13
N GLU A 224 10.96 8.77 8.63
CA GLU A 224 11.37 7.37 8.89
C GLU A 224 11.61 6.59 7.61
N LEU A 225 11.00 6.99 6.48
CA LEU A 225 11.11 6.28 5.21
C LEU A 225 12.42 6.60 4.48
N LEU A 226 13.10 5.55 3.98
CA LEU A 226 14.34 5.72 3.23
C LEU A 226 14.17 6.59 1.98
N CYS A 227 13.08 6.40 1.24
CA CYS A 227 12.80 7.18 0.04
C CYS A 227 12.65 8.68 0.35
N SER A 228 12.02 9.04 1.47
CA SER A 228 11.89 10.44 1.92
C SER A 228 13.24 11.08 2.18
N ARG A 229 14.11 10.38 2.93
CA ARG A 229 15.47 10.85 3.23
C ARG A 229 16.31 10.98 1.98
N ALA A 230 16.28 9.97 1.11
CA ALA A 230 17.05 9.99 -0.13
C ALA A 230 16.65 11.14 -1.05
N ARG A 231 15.33 11.43 -1.19
CA ARG A 231 14.84 12.59 -1.97
C ARG A 231 15.32 13.91 -1.37
N LEU A 232 15.26 14.06 -0.03
CA LEU A 232 15.77 15.23 0.68
C LEU A 232 17.29 15.41 0.49
N ASP A 233 18.06 14.34 0.58
CA ASP A 233 19.50 14.40 0.40
C ASP A 233 19.88 14.75 -1.05
N GLY A 234 19.11 14.27 -2.04
CA GLY A 234 19.23 14.68 -3.43
C GLY A 234 18.92 16.18 -3.65
N TYR A 235 17.85 16.68 -2.99
CA TYR A 235 17.52 18.10 -3.00
C TYR A 235 18.67 18.95 -2.40
N ARG A 236 19.18 18.58 -1.24
CA ARG A 236 20.31 19.28 -0.59
C ARG A 236 21.54 19.29 -1.48
N ALA A 237 21.89 18.14 -2.05
CA ALA A 237 23.05 18.02 -2.94
C ALA A 237 22.93 18.92 -4.20
N ALA A 238 21.74 19.10 -4.75
CA ALA A 238 21.52 20.00 -5.89
C ALA A 238 21.74 21.47 -5.50
N LEU A 239 21.20 21.93 -4.36
CA LEU A 239 21.40 23.29 -3.86
C LEU A 239 22.87 23.55 -3.54
N GLU A 240 23.53 22.63 -2.84
CA GLU A 240 24.95 22.75 -2.49
C GLU A 240 25.83 22.86 -3.76
N THR A 241 25.58 22.01 -4.75
CA THR A 241 26.31 22.05 -6.02
C THR A 241 26.13 23.38 -6.75
N ALA A 242 24.98 24.03 -6.61
CA ALA A 242 24.66 25.33 -7.20
C ALA A 242 25.11 26.51 -6.32
N GLY A 243 25.72 26.28 -5.16
CA GLY A 243 26.11 27.32 -4.21
C GLY A 243 24.93 28.05 -3.55
N LEU A 244 23.75 27.39 -3.49
CA LEU A 244 22.55 27.93 -2.87
C LEU A 244 22.41 27.40 -1.43
N PRO A 245 21.96 28.26 -0.48
CA PRO A 245 21.77 27.84 0.90
C PRO A 245 20.56 26.89 1.01
N VAL A 246 20.67 25.90 1.90
CA VAL A 246 19.54 25.14 2.38
C VAL A 246 18.89 25.91 3.53
N ALA A 247 17.74 26.51 3.28
CA ALA A 247 17.00 27.26 4.28
C ALA A 247 16.02 26.34 5.01
N GLU A 248 16.19 26.17 6.31
CA GLU A 248 15.38 25.22 7.11
C GLU A 248 13.88 25.56 7.08
N GLU A 249 13.52 26.85 6.97
CA GLU A 249 12.12 27.26 6.83
C GLU A 249 11.47 26.85 5.50
N LEU A 250 12.26 26.41 4.52
CA LEU A 250 11.78 25.88 3.24
C LEU A 250 11.68 24.34 3.23
N LEU A 251 12.14 23.68 4.30
CA LEU A 251 12.00 22.25 4.46
C LEU A 251 10.73 21.97 5.27
N ARG A 252 9.82 21.21 4.68
CA ARG A 252 8.56 20.81 5.31
C ARG A 252 8.43 19.30 5.31
N GLN A 253 7.83 18.80 6.37
CA GLN A 253 7.49 17.37 6.48
C GLN A 253 6.04 17.17 6.09
N GLY A 254 5.77 16.35 5.11
CA GLY A 254 4.46 15.88 4.71
C GLY A 254 4.29 14.38 4.95
N ASP A 255 3.28 13.82 4.29
CA ASP A 255 2.82 12.44 4.46
C ASP A 255 2.71 11.65 3.14
N PHE A 256 3.13 12.25 2.03
CA PHE A 256 2.93 11.81 0.65
C PHE A 256 1.50 11.95 0.10
N TYR A 257 0.54 12.48 0.86
CA TYR A 257 -0.84 12.67 0.45
C TYR A 257 -1.17 14.13 0.10
N VAL A 258 -2.32 14.32 -0.55
CA VAL A 258 -2.80 15.63 -1.00
C VAL A 258 -2.94 16.61 0.18
N GLY A 259 -3.49 16.14 1.30
CA GLY A 259 -3.71 16.96 2.50
C GLY A 259 -2.42 17.54 3.06
N GLY A 260 -1.39 16.70 3.24
CA GLY A 260 -0.07 17.15 3.72
C GLY A 260 0.59 18.13 2.75
N GLY A 261 0.48 17.89 1.44
CA GLY A 261 0.96 18.83 0.43
C GLY A 261 0.28 20.20 0.52
N TYR A 262 -1.04 20.23 0.66
CA TYR A 262 -1.85 21.43 0.82
C TYR A 262 -1.47 22.22 2.09
N GLU A 263 -1.44 21.55 3.24
CA GLU A 263 -1.13 22.20 4.54
C GLU A 263 0.28 22.81 4.54
N GLN A 264 1.27 22.03 4.08
CA GLN A 264 2.65 22.50 4.10
C GLN A 264 2.87 23.64 3.09
N THR A 265 2.21 23.60 1.94
CA THR A 265 2.26 24.71 0.96
C THR A 265 1.62 25.97 1.52
N THR A 266 0.47 25.88 2.17
CA THR A 266 -0.18 27.02 2.83
C THR A 266 0.77 27.68 3.84
N ALA A 267 1.47 26.89 4.64
CA ALA A 267 2.46 27.39 5.58
C ALA A 267 3.68 28.03 4.89
N LEU A 268 4.15 27.48 3.77
CA LEU A 268 5.25 28.05 2.98
C LEU A 268 4.90 29.38 2.33
N LEU A 269 3.67 29.51 1.84
CA LEU A 269 3.17 30.74 1.22
C LEU A 269 2.94 31.86 2.23
N ALA A 270 2.76 31.53 3.51
CA ALA A 270 2.62 32.51 4.60
C ALA A 270 3.96 33.06 5.12
N LEU A 271 5.11 32.58 4.64
CA LEU A 271 6.42 33.12 5.01
C LEU A 271 6.58 34.57 4.54
N GLU A 272 7.36 35.37 5.25
CA GLU A 272 7.71 36.73 4.85
C GLU A 272 8.36 36.77 3.44
N GLN A 273 9.14 35.73 3.13
CA GLN A 273 9.71 35.48 1.81
C GLN A 273 9.30 34.07 1.34
N PRO A 274 8.17 33.96 0.63
CA PRO A 274 7.72 32.66 0.15
C PRO A 274 8.66 32.07 -0.93
N PRO A 275 8.63 30.75 -1.14
CA PRO A 275 9.37 30.12 -2.23
C PRO A 275 8.77 30.48 -3.58
N THR A 276 9.61 30.52 -4.63
CA THR A 276 9.15 30.65 -6.03
C THR A 276 8.94 29.29 -6.70
N ALA A 277 9.41 28.22 -6.09
CA ALA A 277 9.21 26.86 -6.55
C ALA A 277 9.11 25.89 -5.37
N ILE A 278 8.34 24.84 -5.55
CA ILE A 278 8.18 23.75 -4.58
C ILE A 278 8.46 22.42 -5.28
N PHE A 279 9.41 21.66 -4.71
CA PHE A 279 9.55 20.25 -4.98
C PHE A 279 8.73 19.48 -3.94
N ALA A 280 7.66 18.85 -4.37
CA ALA A 280 6.81 17.99 -3.56
C ALA A 280 7.30 16.55 -3.64
N GLY A 281 7.38 15.86 -2.50
CA GLY A 281 7.93 14.53 -2.37
C GLY A 281 7.11 13.43 -3.06
N SER A 282 5.89 13.73 -3.52
CA SER A 282 5.04 12.85 -4.33
C SER A 282 4.15 13.66 -5.27
N ASP A 283 3.55 13.02 -6.27
CA ASP A 283 2.57 13.65 -7.15
C ASP A 283 1.30 14.06 -6.39
N LEU A 284 0.88 13.29 -5.39
CA LEU A 284 -0.27 13.66 -4.57
C LEU A 284 0.00 14.92 -3.75
N GLN A 285 1.19 15.05 -3.14
CA GLN A 285 1.57 16.29 -2.46
C GLN A 285 1.64 17.46 -3.45
N ALA A 286 2.14 17.23 -4.67
CA ALA A 286 2.16 18.27 -5.71
C ALA A 286 0.75 18.74 -6.08
N LEU A 287 -0.25 17.86 -6.13
CA LEU A 287 -1.66 18.26 -6.32
C LEU A 287 -2.17 19.13 -5.17
N GLY A 288 -1.85 18.74 -3.92
CA GLY A 288 -2.16 19.57 -2.76
C GLY A 288 -1.48 20.94 -2.81
N THR A 289 -0.24 20.99 -3.30
CA THR A 289 0.52 22.22 -3.53
C THR A 289 -0.17 23.11 -4.58
N ILE A 290 -0.60 22.55 -5.71
CA ILE A 290 -1.32 23.29 -6.77
C ILE A 290 -2.64 23.85 -6.23
N GLU A 291 -3.36 23.07 -5.43
CA GLU A 291 -4.63 23.53 -4.85
C GLU A 291 -4.43 24.66 -3.83
N ALA A 292 -3.43 24.55 -2.95
CA ALA A 292 -3.09 25.63 -2.01
C ALA A 292 -2.65 26.92 -2.74
N ALA A 293 -1.88 26.81 -3.81
CA ALA A 293 -1.50 27.94 -4.65
C ALA A 293 -2.74 28.60 -5.28
N ARG A 294 -3.66 27.79 -5.83
CA ARG A 294 -4.94 28.27 -6.42
C ARG A 294 -5.78 29.05 -5.40
N GLU A 295 -5.90 28.55 -4.18
CA GLU A 295 -6.65 29.24 -3.11
C GLU A 295 -5.96 30.54 -2.65
N ALA A 296 -4.63 30.57 -2.68
CA ALA A 296 -3.86 31.79 -2.42
C ALA A 296 -3.89 32.79 -3.60
N GLY A 297 -4.58 32.47 -4.70
CA GLY A 297 -4.67 33.31 -5.89
C GLY A 297 -3.40 33.30 -6.75
N LEU A 298 -2.49 32.36 -6.56
CA LEU A 298 -1.27 32.18 -7.34
C LEU A 298 -1.49 31.29 -8.55
N ARG A 299 -0.88 31.65 -9.66
CA ARG A 299 -0.89 30.82 -10.88
C ARG A 299 0.33 29.90 -10.91
N VAL A 300 0.08 28.63 -11.20
CA VAL A 300 1.10 27.63 -11.51
C VAL A 300 1.12 27.45 -13.03
N PRO A 301 2.25 27.60 -13.73
CA PRO A 301 3.61 27.77 -13.17
C PRO A 301 4.09 29.21 -12.97
N GLU A 302 3.38 30.24 -13.45
CA GLU A 302 3.91 31.60 -13.65
C GLU A 302 4.41 32.23 -12.34
N GLN A 303 3.70 32.00 -11.21
CA GLN A 303 4.02 32.60 -9.91
C GLN A 303 4.57 31.57 -8.91
N LEU A 304 4.32 30.29 -9.16
CA LEU A 304 4.86 29.20 -8.36
C LEU A 304 5.11 28.00 -9.25
N SER A 305 6.36 27.57 -9.40
CA SER A 305 6.68 26.31 -10.06
C SER A 305 6.51 25.13 -9.12
N VAL A 306 5.98 24.02 -9.63
CA VAL A 306 5.74 22.79 -8.84
C VAL A 306 6.31 21.59 -9.57
N VAL A 307 7.12 20.79 -8.85
CA VAL A 307 7.61 19.48 -9.32
C VAL A 307 7.12 18.42 -8.36
N GLY A 308 6.59 17.32 -8.91
CA GLY A 308 6.17 16.13 -8.16
C GLY A 308 7.20 15.01 -8.19
N PHE A 309 6.76 13.84 -7.73
CA PHE A 309 7.53 12.59 -7.77
C PHE A 309 6.55 11.44 -7.94
N ASP A 310 6.85 10.44 -8.77
CA ASP A 310 6.21 9.17 -9.08
C ASP A 310 5.81 9.02 -10.56
N ASP A 311 5.37 10.07 -11.24
CA ASP A 311 4.72 10.10 -12.56
C ASP A 311 3.47 9.22 -12.62
N LEU A 312 2.61 9.37 -11.61
CA LEU A 312 1.32 8.68 -11.56
C LEU A 312 0.42 9.09 -12.73
N PRO A 313 -0.52 8.23 -13.19
CA PRO A 313 -1.42 8.56 -14.30
C PRO A 313 -2.16 9.90 -14.14
N LEU A 314 -2.48 10.29 -12.90
CA LEU A 314 -3.15 11.56 -12.58
C LEU A 314 -2.29 12.80 -12.84
N SER A 315 -0.95 12.70 -12.82
CA SER A 315 -0.05 13.83 -13.05
C SER A 315 -0.19 14.46 -14.44
N ARG A 316 -0.64 13.67 -15.43
CA ARG A 316 -0.92 14.14 -16.80
C ARG A 316 -2.22 14.92 -16.92
N TRP A 317 -3.13 14.71 -15.98
CA TRP A 317 -4.46 15.33 -15.95
C TRP A 317 -4.57 16.43 -14.90
N ALA A 318 -3.49 16.71 -14.17
CA ALA A 318 -3.39 17.86 -13.30
C ALA A 318 -3.56 19.16 -14.12
N SER A 319 -3.97 20.22 -13.50
CA SER A 319 -4.10 21.53 -14.14
C SER A 319 -3.25 22.56 -13.38
N PRO A 320 -2.09 22.91 -13.95
CA PRO A 320 -1.47 22.43 -15.19
C PRO A 320 -0.94 20.99 -15.09
N PRO A 321 -0.68 20.29 -16.25
CA PRO A 321 0.01 19.01 -16.28
C PRO A 321 1.33 19.04 -15.51
N LEU A 322 1.52 18.06 -14.61
CA LEU A 322 2.56 18.09 -13.60
C LEU A 322 3.92 17.63 -14.13
N THR A 323 4.93 18.47 -14.02
CA THR A 323 6.34 18.10 -14.11
C THR A 323 6.69 17.24 -12.89
N THR A 324 7.29 16.07 -13.12
CA THR A 324 7.49 15.10 -12.04
C THR A 324 8.69 14.18 -12.31
N ILE A 325 9.17 13.49 -11.28
CA ILE A 325 10.13 12.41 -11.42
C ILE A 325 9.38 11.10 -11.60
N ARG A 326 9.62 10.43 -12.73
CA ARG A 326 9.06 9.10 -13.01
C ARG A 326 9.80 8.03 -12.25
N GLN A 327 9.06 7.23 -11.47
CA GLN A 327 9.49 5.92 -11.00
C GLN A 327 9.00 4.84 -11.98
N PRO A 328 9.82 3.84 -12.33
CA PRO A 328 9.38 2.72 -13.17
C PRO A 328 8.61 1.67 -12.34
N LEU A 329 7.46 2.06 -11.76
CA LEU A 329 6.72 1.28 -10.75
C LEU A 329 6.31 -0.10 -11.25
N THR A 330 5.82 -0.20 -12.49
CA THR A 330 5.43 -1.48 -13.08
C THR A 330 6.63 -2.42 -13.29
N GLU A 331 7.78 -1.87 -13.69
CA GLU A 331 9.03 -2.62 -13.84
C GLU A 331 9.62 -3.03 -12.49
N MET A 332 9.51 -2.18 -11.47
CA MET A 332 9.90 -2.52 -10.09
C MET A 332 9.10 -3.73 -9.60
N ALA A 333 7.80 -3.72 -9.79
CA ALA A 333 6.92 -4.81 -9.41
C ALA A 333 7.20 -6.09 -10.20
N ALA A 334 7.42 -5.99 -11.52
CA ALA A 334 7.76 -7.13 -12.37
C ALA A 334 9.11 -7.76 -11.96
N LEU A 335 10.08 -6.92 -11.61
CA LEU A 335 11.38 -7.37 -11.09
C LEU A 335 11.23 -8.08 -9.74
N ALA A 336 10.41 -7.52 -8.83
CA ALA A 336 10.14 -8.14 -7.54
C ALA A 336 9.48 -9.51 -7.68
N VAL A 337 8.51 -9.67 -8.60
CA VAL A 337 7.91 -10.98 -8.93
C VAL A 337 8.97 -11.97 -9.42
N ARG A 338 9.88 -11.54 -10.29
CA ARG A 338 10.96 -12.39 -10.81
C ARG A 338 11.89 -12.86 -9.69
N ILE A 339 12.41 -11.94 -8.88
CA ILE A 339 13.30 -12.24 -7.75
C ILE A 339 12.62 -13.19 -6.75
N LEU A 340 11.33 -12.95 -6.46
CA LEU A 340 10.54 -13.80 -5.57
C LEU A 340 10.47 -15.24 -6.08
N LEU A 341 10.23 -15.44 -7.37
CA LEU A 341 10.10 -16.76 -7.97
C LEU A 341 11.44 -17.49 -8.06
N GLU A 342 12.54 -16.79 -8.37
CA GLU A 342 13.91 -17.36 -8.31
C GLU A 342 14.17 -17.94 -6.92
N SER A 343 13.81 -17.19 -5.86
CA SER A 343 13.96 -17.65 -4.46
C SER A 343 13.00 -18.79 -4.13
N ALA A 344 11.77 -18.79 -4.65
CA ALA A 344 10.75 -19.82 -4.39
C ALA A 344 11.12 -21.17 -5.03
N ASP A 345 11.86 -21.15 -6.14
CA ASP A 345 12.34 -22.34 -6.84
C ASP A 345 13.65 -22.89 -6.23
N GLY A 346 14.10 -22.32 -5.11
CA GLY A 346 15.29 -22.76 -4.37
C GLY A 346 16.60 -22.22 -4.91
N GLY A 347 16.56 -21.25 -5.84
CA GLY A 347 17.72 -20.52 -6.32
C GLY A 347 18.11 -19.38 -5.37
N GLU A 348 19.40 -18.99 -5.41
CA GLU A 348 19.75 -17.67 -4.90
C GLU A 348 19.35 -16.62 -5.94
N PRO A 349 18.68 -15.52 -5.55
CA PRO A 349 18.31 -14.47 -6.49
C PRO A 349 19.59 -13.87 -7.10
N SER A 350 19.55 -13.63 -8.42
CA SER A 350 20.68 -13.07 -9.19
C SER A 350 21.17 -11.74 -8.61
N HIS A 351 20.25 -10.98 -8.03
CA HIS A 351 20.51 -9.72 -7.34
C HIS A 351 19.59 -9.60 -6.12
N ARG A 352 20.17 -9.31 -4.96
CA ARG A 352 19.40 -9.14 -3.71
C ARG A 352 18.87 -7.72 -3.54
N ARG A 353 19.59 -6.71 -4.05
CA ARG A 353 19.18 -5.31 -3.97
C ARG A 353 19.33 -4.66 -5.34
N VAL A 354 18.26 -4.10 -5.84
CA VAL A 354 18.22 -3.42 -7.14
C VAL A 354 17.50 -2.11 -7.00
N GLU A 355 18.10 -1.04 -7.50
CA GLU A 355 17.46 0.23 -7.70
C GLU A 355 17.29 0.49 -9.20
N LEU A 356 16.08 0.80 -9.63
CA LEU A 356 15.79 1.18 -11.00
C LEU A 356 15.91 2.70 -11.16
N ALA A 357 16.39 3.12 -12.32
CA ALA A 357 16.60 4.53 -12.61
C ALA A 357 15.29 5.29 -12.63
N THR A 358 15.33 6.52 -12.10
CA THR A 358 14.26 7.52 -12.20
C THR A 358 14.58 8.53 -13.29
N ASP A 359 13.54 9.08 -13.94
CA ASP A 359 13.65 10.06 -15.00
C ASP A 359 12.82 11.32 -14.71
N LEU A 360 13.35 12.50 -15.06
CA LEU A 360 12.58 13.73 -15.03
C LEU A 360 11.63 13.79 -16.23
N VAL A 361 10.36 14.01 -15.98
CA VAL A 361 9.31 14.24 -16.99
C VAL A 361 8.84 15.69 -16.92
N VAL A 362 9.32 16.52 -17.81
CA VAL A 362 8.94 17.94 -17.87
C VAL A 362 7.58 18.09 -18.54
N ARG A 363 6.69 18.85 -17.89
CA ARG A 363 5.35 19.23 -18.38
C ARG A 363 5.14 20.73 -18.19
N GLU A 364 3.94 21.14 -17.74
CA GLU A 364 3.52 22.54 -17.75
C GLU A 364 3.50 23.19 -16.36
N SER A 365 3.86 22.49 -15.30
CA SER A 365 3.82 23.00 -13.92
C SER A 365 5.09 23.74 -13.47
N THR A 366 6.04 23.95 -14.37
CA THR A 366 7.29 24.66 -14.09
C THR A 366 7.62 25.69 -15.19
N ALA A 367 8.06 26.88 -14.79
CA ALA A 367 8.51 27.94 -15.65
C ALA A 367 9.64 28.74 -14.96
N PRO A 368 10.41 29.57 -15.66
CA PRO A 368 11.29 30.54 -14.99
C PRO A 368 10.53 31.44 -14.02
N PRO A 369 11.13 31.83 -12.88
CA PRO A 369 10.46 32.69 -11.93
C PRO A 369 10.16 34.07 -12.56
N ASP A 370 8.99 34.64 -12.22
CA ASP A 370 8.71 36.05 -12.54
C ASP A 370 9.81 36.94 -11.93
N ARG A 371 10.37 37.87 -12.71
CA ARG A 371 11.50 38.73 -12.31
C ARG A 371 11.07 39.77 -11.28
#